data_ccf7836e96490970e28a7517f9ccce18
#
_entry.id   ccf7836e96490970e28a7517f9ccce18
#
_cell.length_a   1.000
_cell.length_b   1.000
_cell.length_c   1.000
_cell.angle_alpha   90.00
_cell.angle_beta   90.00
_cell.angle_gamma   90.00
#
_symmetry.space_group_name_H-M   'P 1'
#
loop_
_entity.id
_entity.type
_entity.pdbx_description
1 polymer ?
#
loop_
_entity_poly.entity_id
_entity_poly.type
_entity_poly.pdbx_seq_one_letter_code
_entity_poly.pdbx_strand_id
1 'polypeptide(L)'
;MAKATIGPNYLDIVKDVQAGQFAPVYLLMGDEDYYIDNLSQYILDKALAPEERDFNYDLLYGAETRANNVISIARQFPMMAERRVVMVREFQALPDKETLVAYVKNPNPATVLILCHKHGNLDGRRSLGAEIKKAGVVFESKRLYDRELPGFVTNYIQRRQKTIDPAAVQMLCDHVGSDLSRLAAEMDKLLLAMPASETRVGAKLVEELTGVSKDFNNFELQNALALRDVYKANQIVKYFDSNTRTFALPVTLSSLFNLFSDVLLAYFAPSPSDDAIAQYLGKSAWVCRQAIIPARRNYSGKKVMDIISEIRQTDAKSKGVGGCKTPPGELLKELVFFILH
;
A
#
# COMPACT_ATOMS: atom_id res chain seq x y z
N MET A 1 8.15 -3.11 31.22
CA MET A 1 8.06 -2.65 29.82
C MET A 1 6.68 -2.05 29.62
N ALA A 2 6.56 -0.74 29.50
CA ALA A 2 5.27 -0.07 29.29
C ALA A 2 4.73 -0.50 27.92
N LYS A 3 3.51 -1.09 27.90
CA LYS A 3 2.77 -1.31 26.67
C LYS A 3 2.56 0.07 26.03
N ALA A 4 3.19 0.31 24.89
CA ALA A 4 2.85 1.44 24.06
C ALA A 4 1.34 1.33 23.75
N THR A 5 0.58 2.31 24.17
CA THR A 5 -0.85 2.41 23.87
C THR A 5 -0.94 2.68 22.37
N ILE A 6 -1.10 1.62 21.59
CA ILE A 6 -1.39 1.72 20.16
C ILE A 6 -2.78 2.32 20.09
N GLY A 7 -2.91 3.49 19.44
CA GLY A 7 -4.21 4.11 19.19
C GLY A 7 -5.15 3.14 18.44
N PRO A 8 -6.46 3.44 18.35
CA PRO A 8 -7.43 2.58 17.70
C PRO A 8 -6.98 2.28 16.26
N ASN A 9 -7.12 1.01 15.87
CA ASN A 9 -6.79 0.65 14.51
C ASN A 9 -7.87 1.16 13.52
N TYR A 10 -7.61 1.13 12.24
CA TYR A 10 -8.53 1.57 11.19
C TYR A 10 -9.95 0.95 11.32
N LEU A 11 -10.01 -0.35 11.60
CA LEU A 11 -11.28 -1.08 11.68
C LEU A 11 -12.10 -0.71 12.91
N ASP A 12 -11.48 -0.36 14.02
CA ASP A 12 -12.19 0.05 15.22
C ASP A 12 -12.87 1.41 14.99
N ILE A 13 -12.16 2.37 14.36
CA ILE A 13 -12.74 3.66 13.99
C ILE A 13 -13.91 3.46 13.01
N VAL A 14 -13.76 2.59 12.00
CA VAL A 14 -14.84 2.30 11.05
C VAL A 14 -16.06 1.72 11.76
N LYS A 15 -15.88 0.82 12.73
CA LYS A 15 -16.99 0.25 13.53
C LYS A 15 -17.72 1.31 14.37
N ASP A 16 -16.96 2.16 15.08
CA ASP A 16 -17.53 3.21 15.91
C ASP A 16 -18.34 4.21 15.07
N VAL A 17 -17.75 4.66 13.97
CA VAL A 17 -18.41 5.58 13.02
C VAL A 17 -19.65 4.94 12.38
N GLN A 18 -19.60 3.65 12.04
CA GLN A 18 -20.74 2.91 11.51
C GLN A 18 -21.88 2.78 12.53
N ALA A 19 -21.53 2.70 13.81
CA ALA A 19 -22.50 2.70 14.92
C ALA A 19 -23.03 4.11 15.28
N GLY A 20 -22.65 5.15 14.52
CA GLY A 20 -23.03 6.54 14.78
C GLY A 20 -22.27 7.21 15.93
N GLN A 21 -21.21 6.57 16.41
CA GLN A 21 -20.35 7.07 17.50
C GLN A 21 -19.22 7.90 16.89
N PHE A 22 -19.33 9.22 16.99
CA PHE A 22 -18.33 10.15 16.48
C PHE A 22 -17.55 10.79 17.62
N ALA A 23 -16.22 10.79 17.51
CA ALA A 23 -15.37 11.58 18.37
C ALA A 23 -15.40 13.06 17.92
N PRO A 24 -15.29 14.02 18.85
CA PRO A 24 -15.29 15.44 18.51
C PRO A 24 -14.05 15.86 17.71
N VAL A 25 -12.94 15.11 17.82
CA VAL A 25 -11.70 15.39 17.09
C VAL A 25 -11.09 14.08 16.60
N TYR A 26 -10.75 14.02 15.32
CA TYR A 26 -9.95 12.95 14.70
C TYR A 26 -8.62 13.54 14.22
N LEU A 27 -7.51 12.98 14.67
CA LEU A 27 -6.17 13.21 14.08
C LEU A 27 -5.79 11.97 13.28
N LEU A 28 -5.83 12.11 11.97
CA LEU A 28 -5.45 11.07 11.03
C LEU A 28 -4.06 11.44 10.50
N MET A 29 -3.02 10.66 10.84
CA MET A 29 -1.65 11.00 10.51
C MET A 29 -0.85 9.79 10.04
N GLY A 30 0.33 10.04 9.43
CA GLY A 30 1.27 8.99 9.03
C GLY A 30 1.71 9.08 7.58
N ASP A 31 2.35 7.99 7.12
CA ASP A 31 3.03 7.94 5.82
C ASP A 31 2.21 7.27 4.71
N GLU A 32 1.05 6.69 5.05
CA GLU A 32 0.16 6.06 4.06
C GLU A 32 -1.10 6.90 3.86
N ASP A 33 -1.07 7.71 2.82
CA ASP A 33 -2.11 8.69 2.48
C ASP A 33 -3.46 8.02 2.19
N TYR A 34 -3.43 6.83 1.58
CA TYR A 34 -4.64 6.08 1.24
C TYR A 34 -5.58 5.88 2.43
N TYR A 35 -5.04 5.48 3.58
CA TYR A 35 -5.86 5.26 4.78
C TYR A 35 -6.37 6.56 5.39
N ILE A 36 -5.58 7.64 5.34
CA ILE A 36 -5.97 8.97 5.84
C ILE A 36 -7.14 9.50 5.00
N ASP A 37 -7.00 9.46 3.67
CA ASP A 37 -8.01 9.97 2.75
C ASP A 37 -9.32 9.16 2.82
N ASN A 38 -9.22 7.83 2.82
CA ASN A 38 -10.40 6.98 2.92
C ASN A 38 -11.13 7.13 4.26
N LEU A 39 -10.39 7.20 5.37
CA LEU A 39 -10.99 7.31 6.68
C LEU A 39 -11.65 8.68 6.90
N SER A 40 -10.99 9.76 6.47
CA SER A 40 -11.55 11.11 6.53
C SER A 40 -12.83 11.23 5.72
N GLN A 41 -12.83 10.67 4.50
CA GLN A 41 -14.02 10.66 3.65
C GLN A 41 -15.13 9.78 4.24
N TYR A 42 -14.79 8.61 4.78
CA TYR A 42 -15.75 7.72 5.41
C TYR A 42 -16.44 8.37 6.62
N ILE A 43 -15.67 9.07 7.47
CA ILE A 43 -16.21 9.82 8.60
C ILE A 43 -17.18 10.91 8.11
N LEU A 44 -16.81 11.68 7.08
CA LEU A 44 -17.68 12.69 6.46
C LEU A 44 -18.99 12.08 5.94
N ASP A 45 -18.87 10.98 5.16
CA ASP A 45 -20.01 10.32 4.51
C ASP A 45 -21.03 9.73 5.52
N LYS A 46 -20.55 9.39 6.72
CA LYS A 46 -21.39 8.87 7.81
C LYS A 46 -21.91 9.96 8.75
N ALA A 47 -21.19 11.08 8.84
CA ALA A 47 -21.57 12.19 9.72
C ALA A 47 -22.63 13.11 9.09
N LEU A 48 -22.63 13.26 7.75
CA LEU A 48 -23.51 14.16 7.00
C LEU A 48 -24.09 13.47 5.77
N ALA A 49 -25.41 13.55 5.61
CA ALA A 49 -26.07 13.22 4.36
C ALA A 49 -25.62 14.18 3.24
N PRO A 50 -25.66 13.75 1.96
CA PRO A 50 -25.22 14.59 0.86
C PRO A 50 -25.86 15.99 0.83
N GLU A 51 -27.16 16.08 1.10
CA GLU A 51 -27.96 17.31 1.14
C GLU A 51 -27.63 18.26 2.30
N GLU A 52 -27.00 17.75 3.35
CA GLU A 52 -26.60 18.55 4.53
C GLU A 52 -25.22 19.21 4.36
N ARG A 53 -24.43 18.77 3.38
CA ARG A 53 -23.01 19.14 3.24
C ARG A 53 -22.81 20.59 2.87
N ASP A 54 -23.67 21.17 2.05
CA ASP A 54 -23.54 22.56 1.59
C ASP A 54 -23.50 23.57 2.75
N PHE A 55 -24.14 23.25 3.87
CA PHE A 55 -24.22 24.13 5.05
C PHE A 55 -23.41 23.67 6.25
N ASN A 56 -23.03 22.38 6.28
CA ASN A 56 -22.45 21.76 7.48
C ASN A 56 -21.07 21.13 7.25
N TYR A 57 -20.52 21.22 6.04
CA TYR A 57 -19.18 20.73 5.73
C TYR A 57 -18.24 21.86 5.29
N ASP A 58 -17.14 22.03 6.01
CA ASP A 58 -16.07 22.94 5.64
C ASP A 58 -14.78 22.17 5.38
N LEU A 59 -14.25 22.33 4.17
CA LEU A 59 -12.95 21.81 3.77
C LEU A 59 -11.94 22.97 3.79
N LEU A 60 -10.91 22.80 4.61
CA LEU A 60 -9.82 23.77 4.75
C LEU A 60 -8.49 23.12 4.41
N TYR A 61 -7.55 23.90 3.88
CA TYR A 61 -6.17 23.46 3.63
C TYR A 61 -5.23 24.16 4.61
N GLY A 62 -4.35 23.37 5.27
CA GLY A 62 -3.48 23.89 6.32
C GLY A 62 -2.60 25.06 5.90
N ALA A 63 -2.13 25.09 4.64
CA ALA A 63 -1.32 26.20 4.11
C ALA A 63 -2.13 27.48 3.88
N GLU A 64 -3.44 27.37 3.66
CA GLU A 64 -4.31 28.47 3.23
C GLU A 64 -5.15 29.05 4.38
N THR A 65 -5.06 28.44 5.58
CA THR A 65 -5.87 28.85 6.75
C THR A 65 -5.01 29.09 7.99
N ARG A 66 -5.67 29.53 9.06
CA ARG A 66 -5.10 29.76 10.39
C ARG A 66 -5.93 29.04 11.45
N ALA A 67 -5.30 28.64 12.55
CA ALA A 67 -5.97 27.92 13.63
C ALA A 67 -7.19 28.67 14.18
N ASN A 68 -7.14 29.99 14.29
CA ASN A 68 -8.30 30.79 14.73
C ASN A 68 -9.49 30.68 13.77
N ASN A 69 -9.27 30.58 12.46
CA ASN A 69 -10.35 30.37 11.50
C ASN A 69 -10.96 28.98 11.65
N VAL A 70 -10.11 27.94 11.79
CA VAL A 70 -10.57 26.58 12.08
C VAL A 70 -11.43 26.54 13.34
N ILE A 71 -10.97 27.19 14.42
CA ILE A 71 -11.72 27.28 15.69
C ILE A 71 -13.06 28.01 15.52
N SER A 72 -13.06 29.13 14.79
CA SER A 72 -14.27 29.91 14.54
C SER A 72 -15.34 29.09 13.83
N ILE A 73 -14.94 28.35 12.78
CA ILE A 73 -15.84 27.49 12.01
C ILE A 73 -16.28 26.28 12.86
N ALA A 74 -15.37 25.64 13.58
CA ALA A 74 -15.68 24.48 14.40
C ALA A 74 -16.59 24.77 15.61
N ARG A 75 -16.69 26.04 16.03
CA ARG A 75 -17.61 26.49 17.07
C ARG A 75 -19.01 26.84 16.58
N GLN A 76 -19.24 26.90 15.27
CA GLN A 76 -20.57 27.16 14.72
C GLN A 76 -21.48 25.96 14.95
N PHE A 77 -22.75 26.23 15.18
CA PHE A 77 -23.76 25.17 15.28
C PHE A 77 -24.13 24.66 13.89
N PRO A 78 -24.46 23.35 13.77
CA PRO A 78 -24.98 22.82 12.52
C PRO A 78 -26.32 23.46 12.14
N MET A 79 -26.56 23.57 10.82
CA MET A 79 -27.80 24.09 10.26
C MET A 79 -28.65 22.93 9.73
N MET A 80 -29.79 22.70 10.34
CA MET A 80 -30.76 21.65 9.96
C MET A 80 -30.14 20.23 9.88
N ALA A 81 -29.06 19.99 10.63
CA ALA A 81 -28.38 18.71 10.75
C ALA A 81 -27.98 18.44 12.20
N GLU A 82 -27.70 17.18 12.53
CA GLU A 82 -27.22 16.83 13.87
C GLU A 82 -25.78 17.27 14.13
N ARG A 83 -24.98 17.33 13.08
CA ARG A 83 -23.53 17.56 13.18
C ARG A 83 -23.03 18.54 12.12
N ARG A 84 -21.90 19.15 12.43
CA ARG A 84 -21.04 19.87 11.50
C ARG A 84 -19.74 19.13 11.34
N VAL A 85 -19.19 19.06 10.14
CA VAL A 85 -17.87 18.48 9.85
C VAL A 85 -16.92 19.57 9.39
N VAL A 86 -15.78 19.69 10.05
CA VAL A 86 -14.69 20.57 9.63
C VAL A 86 -13.48 19.70 9.33
N MET A 87 -13.07 19.64 8.08
CA MET A 87 -11.92 18.86 7.63
C MET A 87 -10.75 19.77 7.27
N VAL A 88 -9.60 19.57 7.91
CA VAL A 88 -8.37 20.29 7.62
C VAL A 88 -7.43 19.32 6.91
N ARG A 89 -7.30 19.45 5.58
CA ARG A 89 -6.29 18.74 4.79
C ARG A 89 -4.93 19.39 4.93
N GLU A 90 -3.88 18.58 4.77
CA GLU A 90 -2.48 19.03 4.92
C GLU A 90 -2.26 19.78 6.26
N PHE A 91 -2.80 19.23 7.32
CA PHE A 91 -2.71 19.81 8.66
C PHE A 91 -1.26 20.09 9.10
N GLN A 92 -0.27 19.34 8.58
CA GLN A 92 1.15 19.59 8.81
C GLN A 92 1.58 20.99 8.39
N ALA A 93 0.94 21.58 7.37
CA ALA A 93 1.25 22.91 6.86
C ALA A 93 0.58 24.06 7.63
N LEU A 94 -0.32 23.78 8.58
CA LEU A 94 -0.95 24.82 9.41
C LEU A 94 0.10 25.45 10.33
N PRO A 95 0.40 26.77 10.21
CA PRO A 95 1.56 27.37 10.88
C PRO A 95 1.37 27.56 12.39
N ASP A 96 0.18 27.83 12.84
CA ASP A 96 -0.17 28.19 14.24
C ASP A 96 -1.00 27.09 14.93
N LYS A 97 -0.79 25.82 14.55
CA LYS A 97 -1.60 24.66 14.98
C LYS A 97 -1.72 24.48 16.50
N GLU A 98 -0.71 24.90 17.28
CA GLU A 98 -0.77 24.82 18.76
C GLU A 98 -1.93 25.65 19.35
N THR A 99 -2.40 26.69 18.66
CA THR A 99 -3.58 27.48 19.07
C THR A 99 -4.84 26.63 19.17
N LEU A 100 -4.93 25.52 18.42
CA LEU A 100 -6.07 24.59 18.48
C LEU A 100 -6.24 23.91 19.84
N VAL A 101 -5.23 23.93 20.70
CA VAL A 101 -5.32 23.39 22.09
C VAL A 101 -6.50 23.97 22.83
N ALA A 102 -6.79 25.27 22.66
CA ALA A 102 -7.92 25.94 23.31
C ALA A 102 -9.28 25.36 22.89
N TYR A 103 -9.41 24.94 21.62
CA TYR A 103 -10.61 24.27 21.11
C TYR A 103 -10.69 22.81 21.56
N VAL A 104 -9.57 22.06 21.43
CA VAL A 104 -9.53 20.63 21.73
C VAL A 104 -9.83 20.33 23.20
N LYS A 105 -9.49 21.22 24.11
CA LYS A 105 -9.83 21.10 25.55
C LYS A 105 -11.33 21.17 25.83
N ASN A 106 -12.07 21.90 25.01
CA ASN A 106 -13.52 22.04 25.13
C ASN A 106 -14.14 22.11 23.73
N PRO A 107 -14.19 20.98 23.02
CA PRO A 107 -14.71 20.92 21.66
C PRO A 107 -16.23 21.07 21.67
N ASN A 108 -16.77 21.61 20.57
CA ASN A 108 -18.22 21.62 20.34
C ASN A 108 -18.69 20.16 20.10
N PRO A 109 -19.61 19.63 20.94
CA PRO A 109 -20.09 18.25 20.81
C PRO A 109 -20.86 17.96 19.51
N ALA A 110 -21.37 18.99 18.85
CA ALA A 110 -22.06 18.88 17.56
C ALA A 110 -21.11 19.01 16.36
N THR A 111 -19.80 19.15 16.59
CA THR A 111 -18.82 19.29 15.53
C THR A 111 -17.87 18.09 15.51
N VAL A 112 -17.62 17.55 14.31
CA VAL A 112 -16.58 16.56 14.05
C VAL A 112 -15.43 17.28 13.36
N LEU A 113 -14.32 17.51 14.07
CA LEU A 113 -13.10 18.10 13.54
C LEU A 113 -12.16 17.00 13.07
N ILE A 114 -11.83 16.97 11.76
CA ILE A 114 -10.95 15.98 11.14
C ILE A 114 -9.65 16.67 10.71
N LEU A 115 -8.53 16.27 11.31
CA LEU A 115 -7.20 16.80 11.02
C LEU A 115 -6.39 15.76 10.25
N CYS A 116 -6.17 15.98 8.94
CA CYS A 116 -5.40 15.08 8.07
C CYS A 116 -3.95 15.55 8.00
N HIS A 117 -3.04 14.81 8.63
CA HIS A 117 -1.61 15.11 8.71
C HIS A 117 -0.84 14.05 7.92
N LYS A 118 -0.46 14.37 6.70
CA LYS A 118 0.25 13.46 5.80
C LYS A 118 1.78 13.59 5.93
N HIS A 119 2.49 12.51 5.56
CA HIS A 119 3.95 12.46 5.48
C HIS A 119 4.65 12.79 6.80
N GLY A 120 4.17 12.20 7.88
CA GLY A 120 4.75 12.34 9.21
C GLY A 120 3.72 12.30 10.34
N ASN A 121 4.21 12.54 11.55
CA ASN A 121 3.40 12.43 12.76
C ASN A 121 3.46 13.72 13.58
N LEU A 122 2.34 14.09 14.17
CA LEU A 122 2.29 15.13 15.20
C LEU A 122 2.91 14.57 16.49
N ASP A 123 3.84 15.32 17.09
CA ASP A 123 4.46 14.90 18.36
C ASP A 123 3.41 14.85 19.49
N GLY A 124 3.04 13.64 19.88
CA GLY A 124 2.05 13.38 20.93
C GLY A 124 2.49 13.80 22.34
N ARG A 125 3.73 14.29 22.53
CA ARG A 125 4.25 14.84 23.80
C ARG A 125 4.01 16.34 23.88
N ARG A 126 3.83 17.04 22.74
CA ARG A 126 3.46 18.46 22.72
C ARG A 126 2.01 18.67 23.16
N SER A 127 1.69 19.89 23.56
CA SER A 127 0.39 20.20 24.18
C SER A 127 -0.78 19.82 23.29
N LEU A 128 -0.75 20.14 22.00
CA LEU A 128 -1.81 19.79 21.07
C LEU A 128 -2.00 18.27 20.93
N GLY A 129 -0.90 17.53 20.66
CA GLY A 129 -0.96 16.09 20.53
C GLY A 129 -1.46 15.37 21.78
N ALA A 130 -1.05 15.86 22.97
CA ALA A 130 -1.49 15.33 24.25
C ALA A 130 -2.99 15.57 24.49
N GLU A 131 -3.50 16.76 24.18
CA GLU A 131 -4.91 17.09 24.35
C GLU A 131 -5.81 16.36 23.34
N ILE A 132 -5.37 16.21 22.07
CA ILE A 132 -6.13 15.42 21.07
C ILE A 132 -6.24 13.94 21.53
N LYS A 133 -5.18 13.36 22.12
CA LYS A 133 -5.24 11.98 22.66
C LYS A 133 -6.26 11.82 23.79
N LYS A 134 -6.54 12.88 24.55
CA LYS A 134 -7.54 12.85 25.65
C LYS A 134 -8.97 13.06 25.15
N ALA A 135 -9.15 14.00 24.23
CA ALA A 135 -10.46 14.46 23.81
C ALA A 135 -10.98 13.79 22.52
N GLY A 136 -10.13 13.10 21.77
CA GLY A 136 -10.46 12.59 20.46
C GLY A 136 -9.79 11.26 20.13
N VAL A 137 -9.75 10.96 18.85
CA VAL A 137 -9.19 9.73 18.29
C VAL A 137 -7.96 10.07 17.46
N VAL A 138 -6.89 9.33 17.69
CA VAL A 138 -5.64 9.43 16.92
C VAL A 138 -5.44 8.14 16.13
N PHE A 139 -5.36 8.25 14.81
CA PHE A 139 -5.01 7.16 13.90
C PHE A 139 -3.66 7.44 13.27
N GLU A 140 -2.77 6.44 13.30
CA GLU A 140 -1.46 6.50 12.64
C GLU A 140 -1.41 5.48 11.52
N SER A 141 -1.34 5.96 10.27
CA SER A 141 -1.15 5.13 9.09
C SER A 141 0.31 4.79 8.90
N LYS A 142 0.59 3.53 8.50
CA LYS A 142 1.94 3.07 8.16
C LYS A 142 1.95 2.55 6.74
N ARG A 143 3.02 2.84 6.01
CA ARG A 143 3.26 2.24 4.70
C ARG A 143 3.25 0.72 4.82
N LEU A 144 2.56 0.08 3.87
CA LEU A 144 2.65 -1.36 3.73
C LEU A 144 3.97 -1.75 3.09
N TYR A 145 4.57 -2.81 3.61
CA TYR A 145 5.69 -3.46 2.93
C TYR A 145 5.17 -4.28 1.74
N ASP A 146 6.03 -4.52 0.75
CA ASP A 146 5.67 -5.28 -0.47
C ASP A 146 5.03 -6.64 -0.14
N ARG A 147 5.49 -7.32 0.92
CA ARG A 147 4.92 -8.59 1.39
C ARG A 147 3.48 -8.49 1.88
N GLU A 148 3.00 -7.29 2.20
CA GLU A 148 1.66 -7.04 2.75
C GLU A 148 0.66 -6.66 1.64
N LEU A 149 1.16 -6.24 0.46
CA LEU A 149 0.34 -5.83 -0.68
C LEU A 149 -0.61 -6.92 -1.17
N PRO A 150 -0.20 -8.22 -1.29
CA PRO A 150 -1.13 -9.28 -1.68
C PRO A 150 -2.31 -9.43 -0.72
N GLY A 151 -2.06 -9.26 0.58
CA GLY A 151 -3.11 -9.24 1.60
C GLY A 151 -4.07 -8.07 1.45
N PHE A 152 -3.54 -6.87 1.17
CA PHE A 152 -4.34 -5.68 0.89
C PHE A 152 -5.26 -5.89 -0.33
N VAL A 153 -4.72 -6.34 -1.46
CA VAL A 153 -5.47 -6.62 -2.69
C VAL A 153 -6.58 -7.64 -2.46
N THR A 154 -6.25 -8.76 -1.80
CA THR A 154 -7.21 -9.82 -1.51
C THR A 154 -8.34 -9.30 -0.61
N ASN A 155 -8.02 -8.61 0.49
CA ASN A 155 -9.00 -8.06 1.41
C ASN A 155 -9.88 -6.98 0.74
N TYR A 156 -9.31 -6.17 -0.16
CA TYR A 156 -10.04 -5.14 -0.89
C TYR A 156 -11.15 -5.74 -1.77
N ILE A 157 -10.83 -6.79 -2.50
CA ILE A 157 -11.78 -7.52 -3.37
C ILE A 157 -12.82 -8.28 -2.54
N GLN A 158 -12.41 -8.94 -1.45
CA GLN A 158 -13.31 -9.70 -0.57
C GLN A 158 -14.36 -8.81 0.11
N ARG A 159 -14.01 -7.59 0.52
CA ARG A 159 -14.98 -6.61 1.07
C ARG A 159 -16.10 -6.25 0.10
N ARG A 160 -15.90 -6.46 -1.20
CA ARG A 160 -16.87 -6.27 -2.27
C ARG A 160 -17.56 -7.58 -2.69
N GLN A 161 -17.47 -8.62 -1.83
CA GLN A 161 -18.09 -9.93 -2.00
C GLN A 161 -17.63 -10.66 -3.28
N LYS A 162 -16.39 -10.40 -3.72
CA LYS A 162 -15.74 -11.04 -4.85
C LYS A 162 -14.47 -11.77 -4.37
N THR A 163 -13.94 -12.62 -5.25
CA THR A 163 -12.67 -13.32 -5.04
C THR A 163 -11.68 -12.94 -6.13
N ILE A 164 -10.39 -13.18 -5.89
CA ILE A 164 -9.33 -12.90 -6.85
C ILE A 164 -8.33 -14.05 -6.89
N ASP A 165 -7.84 -14.37 -8.08
CA ASP A 165 -6.83 -15.40 -8.27
C ASP A 165 -5.47 -14.97 -7.75
N PRO A 166 -4.69 -15.87 -7.14
CA PRO A 166 -3.34 -15.54 -6.67
C PRO A 166 -2.43 -14.98 -7.77
N ALA A 167 -2.53 -15.47 -9.00
CA ALA A 167 -1.80 -14.94 -10.14
C ALA A 167 -2.22 -13.49 -10.46
N ALA A 168 -3.52 -13.20 -10.44
CA ALA A 168 -4.05 -11.85 -10.65
C ALA A 168 -3.59 -10.88 -9.55
N VAL A 169 -3.57 -11.33 -8.28
CA VAL A 169 -3.02 -10.56 -7.16
C VAL A 169 -1.57 -10.17 -7.42
N GLN A 170 -0.74 -11.15 -7.82
CA GLN A 170 0.67 -10.90 -8.05
C GLN A 170 0.90 -9.95 -9.24
N MET A 171 0.14 -10.14 -10.34
CA MET A 171 0.21 -9.24 -11.51
C MET A 171 -0.11 -7.79 -11.11
N LEU A 172 -1.13 -7.55 -10.30
CA LEU A 172 -1.50 -6.22 -9.80
C LEU A 172 -0.39 -5.62 -8.92
N CYS A 173 0.12 -6.39 -7.98
CA CYS A 173 1.19 -5.94 -7.08
C CYS A 173 2.46 -5.58 -7.86
N ASP A 174 2.87 -6.42 -8.83
CA ASP A 174 4.06 -6.19 -9.65
C ASP A 174 3.90 -5.00 -10.60
N HIS A 175 2.68 -4.77 -11.12
CA HIS A 175 2.39 -3.68 -12.04
C HIS A 175 2.31 -2.32 -11.35
N VAL A 176 1.65 -2.26 -10.21
CA VAL A 176 1.35 -0.99 -9.52
C VAL A 176 2.39 -0.67 -8.45
N GLY A 177 2.94 -1.69 -7.79
CA GLY A 177 3.83 -1.53 -6.65
C GLY A 177 3.10 -1.12 -5.37
N SER A 178 3.78 -0.34 -4.52
CA SER A 178 3.32 -0.01 -3.17
C SER A 178 2.36 1.20 -3.09
N ASP A 179 1.92 1.75 -4.21
CA ASP A 179 0.93 2.84 -4.23
C ASP A 179 -0.48 2.27 -4.02
N LEU A 180 -0.98 2.34 -2.78
CA LEU A 180 -2.29 1.79 -2.42
C LEU A 180 -3.46 2.50 -3.09
N SER A 181 -3.34 3.81 -3.34
CA SER A 181 -4.39 4.59 -4.02
C SER A 181 -4.54 4.12 -5.47
N ARG A 182 -3.41 3.91 -6.13
CA ARG A 182 -3.38 3.38 -7.48
C ARG A 182 -3.84 1.91 -7.53
N LEU A 183 -3.42 1.08 -6.58
CA LEU A 183 -3.92 -0.30 -6.46
C LEU A 183 -5.44 -0.34 -6.28
N ALA A 184 -6.00 0.51 -5.42
CA ALA A 184 -7.44 0.60 -5.22
C ALA A 184 -8.17 1.02 -6.51
N ALA A 185 -7.65 2.03 -7.22
CA ALA A 185 -8.22 2.49 -8.48
C ALA A 185 -8.20 1.39 -9.57
N GLU A 186 -7.10 0.63 -9.69
CA GLU A 186 -7.02 -0.50 -10.62
C GLU A 186 -8.01 -1.61 -10.24
N MET A 187 -8.14 -1.93 -8.95
CA MET A 187 -9.12 -2.91 -8.49
C MET A 187 -10.56 -2.46 -8.73
N ASP A 188 -10.89 -1.19 -8.51
CA ASP A 188 -12.22 -0.65 -8.80
C ASP A 188 -12.53 -0.71 -10.30
N LYS A 189 -11.56 -0.40 -11.16
CA LYS A 189 -11.68 -0.54 -12.61
C LYS A 189 -11.97 -2.00 -13.02
N LEU A 190 -11.26 -2.97 -12.42
CA LEU A 190 -11.49 -4.39 -12.66
C LEU A 190 -12.91 -4.80 -12.25
N LEU A 191 -13.36 -4.38 -11.07
CA LEU A 191 -14.68 -4.71 -10.54
C LEU A 191 -15.81 -4.10 -11.38
N LEU A 192 -15.62 -2.89 -11.90
CA LEU A 192 -16.59 -2.23 -12.79
C LEU A 192 -16.68 -2.90 -14.15
N ALA A 193 -15.58 -3.43 -14.67
CA ALA A 193 -15.55 -4.12 -15.96
C ALA A 193 -16.01 -5.57 -15.89
N MET A 194 -16.10 -6.16 -14.69
CA MET A 194 -16.57 -7.53 -14.51
C MET A 194 -18.05 -7.67 -14.86
N PRO A 195 -18.42 -8.73 -15.62
CA PRO A 195 -19.82 -9.11 -15.76
C PRO A 195 -20.48 -9.35 -14.40
N ALA A 196 -21.75 -8.96 -14.26
CA ALA A 196 -22.48 -9.11 -12.99
C ALA A 196 -22.56 -10.57 -12.49
N SER A 197 -22.53 -11.52 -13.43
CA SER A 197 -22.54 -12.98 -13.15
C SER A 197 -21.22 -13.51 -12.62
N GLU A 198 -20.11 -12.79 -12.81
CA GLU A 198 -18.80 -13.24 -12.37
C GLU A 198 -18.53 -12.80 -10.93
N THR A 199 -17.98 -13.72 -10.15
CA THR A 199 -17.62 -13.49 -8.74
C THR A 199 -16.10 -13.53 -8.49
N ARG A 200 -15.32 -13.87 -9.54
CA ARG A 200 -13.88 -14.13 -9.42
C ARG A 200 -13.08 -13.30 -10.44
N VAL A 201 -12.15 -12.51 -9.94
CA VAL A 201 -11.19 -11.75 -10.75
C VAL A 201 -10.05 -12.68 -11.18
N GLY A 202 -9.99 -13.00 -12.47
CA GLY A 202 -8.93 -13.84 -13.03
C GLY A 202 -7.78 -13.04 -13.64
N ALA A 203 -6.65 -13.70 -13.88
CA ALA A 203 -5.48 -13.08 -14.52
C ALA A 203 -5.77 -12.54 -15.93
N LYS A 204 -6.67 -13.17 -16.68
CA LYS A 204 -7.08 -12.69 -18.01
C LYS A 204 -7.72 -11.31 -17.97
N LEU A 205 -8.61 -11.06 -17.01
CA LEU A 205 -9.25 -9.74 -16.85
C LEU A 205 -8.21 -8.67 -16.47
N VAL A 206 -7.26 -9.02 -15.61
CA VAL A 206 -6.14 -8.11 -15.27
C VAL A 206 -5.33 -7.78 -16.51
N GLU A 207 -4.96 -8.78 -17.32
CA GLU A 207 -4.23 -8.59 -18.59
C GLU A 207 -4.97 -7.63 -19.54
N GLU A 208 -6.26 -7.86 -19.77
CA GLU A 208 -7.08 -7.07 -20.69
C GLU A 208 -7.19 -5.59 -20.27
N LEU A 209 -7.27 -5.31 -18.97
CA LEU A 209 -7.51 -3.96 -18.46
C LEU A 209 -6.24 -3.19 -18.04
N THR A 210 -5.18 -3.90 -17.67
CA THR A 210 -3.90 -3.26 -17.27
C THR A 210 -2.86 -3.28 -18.39
N GLY A 211 -3.05 -4.10 -19.43
CA GLY A 211 -2.08 -4.32 -20.49
C GLY A 211 -0.85 -5.14 -20.04
N VAL A 212 -0.87 -5.70 -18.83
CA VAL A 212 0.21 -6.58 -18.33
C VAL A 212 -0.05 -8.00 -18.79
N SER A 213 0.83 -8.54 -19.62
CA SER A 213 0.69 -9.90 -20.12
C SER A 213 0.66 -10.92 -18.98
N LYS A 214 -0.32 -11.83 -19.01
CA LYS A 214 -0.37 -12.96 -18.06
C LYS A 214 0.77 -13.95 -18.25
N ASP A 215 1.34 -14.02 -19.45
CA ASP A 215 2.38 -14.98 -19.83
C ASP A 215 3.81 -14.38 -19.75
N PHE A 216 3.92 -13.04 -19.82
CA PHE A 216 5.18 -12.30 -19.85
C PHE A 216 5.14 -11.15 -18.83
N ASN A 217 5.36 -11.48 -17.56
CA ASN A 217 5.42 -10.53 -16.44
C ASN A 217 6.53 -10.96 -15.47
N ASN A 218 6.80 -10.13 -14.44
CA ASN A 218 7.86 -10.40 -13.47
C ASN A 218 7.63 -11.71 -12.70
N PHE A 219 6.39 -12.06 -12.40
CA PHE A 219 6.06 -13.31 -11.73
C PHE A 219 6.38 -14.53 -12.59
N GLU A 220 6.03 -14.49 -13.87
CA GLU A 220 6.37 -15.55 -14.82
C GLU A 220 7.89 -15.65 -15.05
N LEU A 221 8.61 -14.51 -15.03
CA LEU A 221 10.08 -14.52 -15.06
C LEU A 221 10.66 -15.23 -13.82
N GLN A 222 10.14 -14.91 -12.63
CA GLN A 222 10.54 -15.58 -11.38
C GLN A 222 10.32 -17.09 -11.46
N ASN A 223 9.15 -17.53 -11.95
CA ASN A 223 8.82 -18.95 -12.11
C ASN A 223 9.77 -19.63 -13.09
N ALA A 224 10.02 -19.02 -14.25
CA ALA A 224 10.94 -19.56 -15.25
C ALA A 224 12.37 -19.70 -14.70
N LEU A 225 12.85 -18.70 -13.97
CA LEU A 225 14.17 -18.75 -13.33
C LEU A 225 14.21 -19.80 -12.21
N ALA A 226 13.17 -19.88 -11.38
CA ALA A 226 13.08 -20.85 -10.30
C ALA A 226 13.14 -22.30 -10.81
N LEU A 227 12.50 -22.56 -11.95
CA LEU A 227 12.50 -23.86 -12.62
C LEU A 227 13.72 -24.08 -13.57
N ARG A 228 14.56 -23.06 -13.75
CA ARG A 228 15.65 -23.02 -14.75
C ARG A 228 15.17 -23.25 -16.18
N ASP A 229 13.95 -22.76 -16.48
CA ASP A 229 13.42 -22.77 -17.84
C ASP A 229 14.09 -21.65 -18.67
N VAL A 230 15.20 -22.00 -19.29
CA VAL A 230 16.03 -21.08 -20.09
C VAL A 230 15.24 -20.51 -21.26
N TYR A 231 14.41 -21.32 -21.91
CA TYR A 231 13.63 -20.88 -23.07
C TYR A 231 12.59 -19.83 -22.69
N LYS A 232 11.75 -20.14 -21.68
CA LYS A 232 10.72 -19.23 -21.20
C LYS A 232 11.31 -17.94 -20.63
N ALA A 233 12.37 -18.02 -19.83
CA ALA A 233 13.05 -16.84 -19.29
C ALA A 233 13.55 -15.90 -20.41
N ASN A 234 14.18 -16.43 -21.45
CA ASN A 234 14.64 -15.61 -22.58
C ASN A 234 13.48 -15.01 -23.39
N GLN A 235 12.37 -15.73 -23.56
CA GLN A 235 11.16 -15.15 -24.19
C GLN A 235 10.62 -13.95 -23.41
N ILE A 236 10.56 -14.07 -22.08
CA ILE A 236 10.08 -12.97 -21.21
C ILE A 236 11.03 -11.78 -21.29
N VAL A 237 12.35 -12.00 -21.21
CA VAL A 237 13.34 -10.93 -21.30
C VAL A 237 13.27 -10.21 -22.65
N LYS A 238 13.10 -10.95 -23.75
CA LYS A 238 12.90 -10.37 -25.09
C LYS A 238 11.61 -9.53 -25.15
N TYR A 239 10.53 -10.00 -24.53
CA TYR A 239 9.27 -9.27 -24.45
C TYR A 239 9.44 -7.96 -23.65
N PHE A 240 10.15 -7.99 -22.51
CA PHE A 240 10.43 -6.80 -21.70
C PHE A 240 11.25 -5.76 -22.47
N ASP A 241 12.29 -6.21 -23.18
CA ASP A 241 13.14 -5.35 -24.02
C ASP A 241 12.33 -4.64 -25.12
N SER A 242 11.35 -5.33 -25.70
CA SER A 242 10.44 -4.78 -26.72
C SER A 242 9.33 -3.87 -26.13
N ASN A 243 9.06 -3.92 -24.82
CA ASN A 243 7.95 -3.23 -24.15
C ASN A 243 8.44 -2.39 -22.96
N THR A 244 9.48 -1.60 -23.14
CA THR A 244 10.17 -0.83 -22.10
C THR A 244 9.28 0.18 -21.35
N ARG A 245 8.16 0.60 -21.95
CA ARG A 245 7.18 1.48 -21.29
C ARG A 245 6.41 0.78 -20.18
N THR A 246 6.18 -0.53 -20.32
CA THR A 246 5.42 -1.35 -19.36
C THR A 246 6.34 -2.00 -18.33
N PHE A 247 7.59 -2.34 -18.72
CA PHE A 247 8.53 -3.06 -17.87
C PHE A 247 9.79 -2.24 -17.63
N ALA A 248 9.83 -1.58 -16.48
CA ALA A 248 11.00 -0.84 -16.05
C ALA A 248 12.02 -1.77 -15.37
N LEU A 249 13.29 -1.75 -15.79
CA LEU A 249 14.36 -2.58 -15.23
C LEU A 249 14.45 -2.51 -13.68
N PRO A 250 14.35 -1.35 -13.01
CA PRO A 250 14.41 -1.29 -11.55
C PRO A 250 13.31 -2.12 -10.85
N VAL A 251 12.10 -2.17 -11.44
CA VAL A 251 10.98 -2.96 -10.91
C VAL A 251 11.29 -4.46 -11.04
N THR A 252 11.81 -4.87 -12.20
CA THR A 252 12.23 -6.27 -12.43
C THR A 252 13.36 -6.68 -11.48
N LEU A 253 14.38 -5.82 -11.30
CA LEU A 253 15.48 -6.10 -10.36
C LEU A 253 14.98 -6.22 -8.92
N SER A 254 14.08 -5.37 -8.48
CA SER A 254 13.46 -5.47 -7.14
C SER A 254 12.67 -6.77 -6.98
N SER A 255 11.92 -7.17 -8.02
CA SER A 255 11.17 -8.43 -8.04
C SER A 255 12.09 -9.65 -7.91
N LEU A 256 13.19 -9.68 -8.66
CA LEU A 256 14.19 -10.75 -8.58
C LEU A 256 14.94 -10.76 -7.24
N PHE A 257 15.30 -9.58 -6.74
CA PHE A 257 15.92 -9.46 -5.42
C PHE A 257 15.03 -10.03 -4.31
N ASN A 258 13.75 -9.72 -4.32
CA ASN A 258 12.78 -10.25 -3.35
C ASN A 258 12.69 -11.78 -3.45
N LEU A 259 12.60 -12.35 -4.67
CA LEU A 259 12.59 -13.79 -4.85
C LEU A 259 13.84 -14.45 -4.25
N PHE A 260 15.03 -14.01 -4.64
CA PHE A 260 16.26 -14.68 -4.21
C PHE A 260 16.59 -14.42 -2.73
N SER A 261 16.14 -13.29 -2.15
CA SER A 261 16.19 -13.05 -0.71
C SER A 261 15.29 -14.03 0.05
N ASP A 262 14.06 -14.26 -0.43
CA ASP A 262 13.17 -15.26 0.15
C ASP A 262 13.73 -16.68 0.02
N VAL A 263 14.34 -17.02 -1.12
CA VAL A 263 15.03 -18.31 -1.32
C VAL A 263 16.18 -18.46 -0.33
N LEU A 264 16.97 -17.41 -0.10
CA LEU A 264 18.04 -17.43 0.89
C LEU A 264 17.48 -17.64 2.31
N LEU A 265 16.44 -16.93 2.69
CA LEU A 265 15.78 -17.10 3.98
C LEU A 265 15.16 -18.49 4.14
N ALA A 266 14.62 -19.08 3.07
CA ALA A 266 14.05 -20.42 3.09
C ALA A 266 15.05 -21.52 3.47
N TYR A 267 16.36 -21.31 3.34
CA TYR A 267 17.39 -22.23 3.83
C TYR A 267 17.47 -22.28 5.35
N PHE A 268 16.99 -21.24 6.04
CA PHE A 268 16.98 -21.13 7.51
C PHE A 268 15.62 -21.47 8.12
N ALA A 269 14.67 -21.93 7.31
CA ALA A 269 13.38 -22.37 7.83
C ALA A 269 13.52 -23.56 8.79
N PRO A 270 12.74 -23.62 9.88
CA PRO A 270 12.86 -24.68 10.91
C PRO A 270 12.62 -26.09 10.37
N SER A 271 11.89 -26.22 9.28
CA SER A 271 11.62 -27.47 8.58
C SER A 271 11.66 -27.28 7.06
N PRO A 272 12.09 -28.30 6.29
CA PRO A 272 12.12 -28.21 4.83
C PRO A 272 10.73 -28.38 4.17
N SER A 273 9.66 -28.57 4.97
CA SER A 273 8.31 -28.73 4.43
C SER A 273 7.80 -27.42 3.82
N ASP A 274 7.01 -27.51 2.76
CA ASP A 274 6.48 -26.36 2.02
C ASP A 274 5.68 -25.42 2.94
N ASP A 275 4.88 -25.97 3.83
CA ASP A 275 4.05 -25.19 4.77
C ASP A 275 4.90 -24.48 5.84
N ALA A 276 5.94 -25.15 6.36
CA ALA A 276 6.85 -24.52 7.32
C ALA A 276 7.64 -23.36 6.68
N ILE A 277 8.08 -23.53 5.43
CA ILE A 277 8.75 -22.45 4.67
C ILE A 277 7.78 -21.29 4.45
N ALA A 278 6.54 -21.56 4.02
CA ALA A 278 5.54 -20.53 3.79
C ALA A 278 5.22 -19.76 5.09
N GLN A 279 5.04 -20.46 6.21
CA GLN A 279 4.83 -19.85 7.51
C GLN A 279 6.02 -19.01 7.98
N TYR A 280 7.25 -19.53 7.83
CA TYR A 280 8.47 -18.82 8.21
C TYR A 280 8.67 -17.53 7.42
N LEU A 281 8.37 -17.54 6.12
CA LEU A 281 8.48 -16.39 5.23
C LEU A 281 7.27 -15.44 5.32
N GLY A 282 6.18 -15.86 5.98
CA GLY A 282 4.93 -15.09 6.04
C GLY A 282 4.27 -14.92 4.65
N LYS A 283 4.45 -15.92 3.75
CA LYS A 283 3.93 -15.89 2.37
C LYS A 283 2.88 -16.99 2.15
N SER A 284 2.05 -16.79 1.10
CA SER A 284 1.09 -17.83 0.74
C SER A 284 1.81 -19.11 0.28
N ALA A 285 1.26 -20.28 0.64
CA ALA A 285 1.82 -21.55 0.21
C ALA A 285 1.86 -21.68 -1.31
N TRP A 286 0.93 -21.03 -2.02
CA TRP A 286 0.90 -21.02 -3.48
C TRP A 286 2.14 -20.32 -4.08
N VAL A 287 2.48 -19.11 -3.63
CA VAL A 287 3.68 -18.37 -4.07
C VAL A 287 4.95 -19.17 -3.77
N CYS A 288 5.04 -19.76 -2.58
CA CYS A 288 6.21 -20.57 -2.20
C CYS A 288 6.38 -21.78 -3.13
N ARG A 289 5.29 -22.48 -3.48
CA ARG A 289 5.34 -23.64 -4.38
C ARG A 289 5.67 -23.29 -5.84
N GLN A 290 5.28 -22.11 -6.30
CA GLN A 290 5.53 -21.69 -7.69
C GLN A 290 7.00 -21.30 -7.93
N ALA A 291 7.62 -20.58 -7.01
CA ALA A 291 8.94 -20.01 -7.24
C ALA A 291 9.98 -20.35 -6.15
N ILE A 292 9.67 -20.12 -4.86
CA ILE A 292 10.69 -20.18 -3.79
C ILE A 292 11.21 -21.60 -3.58
N ILE A 293 10.31 -22.58 -3.47
CA ILE A 293 10.67 -23.99 -3.23
C ILE A 293 11.41 -24.59 -4.42
N PRO A 294 10.95 -24.42 -5.68
CA PRO A 294 11.72 -24.84 -6.86
C PRO A 294 13.10 -24.18 -6.91
N ALA A 295 13.20 -22.87 -6.70
CA ALA A 295 14.48 -22.18 -6.70
C ALA A 295 15.44 -22.70 -5.61
N ARG A 296 14.94 -22.92 -4.38
CA ARG A 296 15.74 -23.52 -3.30
C ARG A 296 16.28 -24.90 -3.67
N ARG A 297 15.56 -25.68 -4.47
CA ARG A 297 16.02 -27.01 -4.94
C ARG A 297 17.05 -26.89 -6.06
N ASN A 298 16.90 -25.89 -6.94
CA ASN A 298 17.69 -25.74 -8.17
C ASN A 298 18.95 -24.90 -8.02
N TYR A 299 19.06 -24.08 -6.96
CA TYR A 299 20.21 -23.20 -6.70
C TYR A 299 20.79 -23.51 -5.32
N SER A 300 22.11 -23.63 -5.23
CA SER A 300 22.78 -23.73 -3.92
C SER A 300 22.73 -22.39 -3.17
N GLY A 301 22.83 -22.43 -1.84
CA GLY A 301 22.85 -21.20 -1.02
C GLY A 301 23.97 -20.23 -1.43
N LYS A 302 25.16 -20.76 -1.85
CA LYS A 302 26.26 -19.95 -2.39
C LYS A 302 25.83 -19.26 -3.70
N LYS A 303 25.25 -20.01 -4.65
CA LYS A 303 24.77 -19.43 -5.92
C LYS A 303 23.71 -18.36 -5.69
N VAL A 304 22.80 -18.54 -4.72
CA VAL A 304 21.79 -17.54 -4.35
C VAL A 304 22.44 -16.25 -3.83
N MET A 305 23.49 -16.34 -3.00
CA MET A 305 24.23 -15.15 -2.56
C MET A 305 24.95 -14.44 -3.72
N ASP A 306 25.53 -15.20 -4.65
CA ASP A 306 26.17 -14.67 -5.85
C ASP A 306 25.15 -13.97 -6.76
N ILE A 307 23.95 -14.54 -6.93
CA ILE A 307 22.84 -13.93 -7.68
C ILE A 307 22.40 -12.60 -7.03
N ILE A 308 22.21 -12.56 -5.71
CA ILE A 308 21.85 -11.33 -5.01
C ILE A 308 22.91 -10.24 -5.21
N SER A 309 24.20 -10.62 -5.17
CA SER A 309 25.31 -9.71 -5.45
C SER A 309 25.26 -9.18 -6.89
N GLU A 310 25.00 -10.05 -7.88
CA GLU A 310 24.92 -9.65 -9.29
C GLU A 310 23.70 -8.76 -9.57
N ILE A 311 22.54 -9.01 -8.93
CA ILE A 311 21.37 -8.11 -9.01
C ILE A 311 21.77 -6.72 -8.53
N ARG A 312 22.47 -6.59 -7.39
CA ARG A 312 22.96 -5.31 -6.87
C ARG A 312 23.92 -4.62 -7.85
N GLN A 313 24.83 -5.39 -8.47
CA GLN A 313 25.77 -4.83 -9.47
C GLN A 313 25.03 -4.35 -10.72
N THR A 314 24.04 -5.12 -11.18
CA THR A 314 23.20 -4.76 -12.32
C THR A 314 22.38 -3.49 -12.04
N ASP A 315 21.84 -3.33 -10.83
CA ASP A 315 21.16 -2.10 -10.40
C ASP A 315 22.12 -0.91 -10.42
N ALA A 316 23.33 -1.06 -9.89
CA ALA A 316 24.36 -0.01 -9.95
C ALA A 316 24.75 0.36 -11.39
N LYS A 317 24.97 -0.64 -12.27
CA LYS A 317 25.25 -0.43 -13.69
C LYS A 317 24.10 0.32 -14.38
N SER A 318 22.84 -0.02 -14.07
CA SER A 318 21.66 0.63 -14.66
C SER A 318 21.55 2.12 -14.32
N LYS A 319 22.15 2.53 -13.21
CA LYS A 319 22.24 3.93 -12.73
C LYS A 319 23.51 4.64 -13.20
N GLY A 320 24.29 4.02 -14.10
CA GLY A 320 25.50 4.61 -14.68
C GLY A 320 26.76 4.51 -13.81
N VAL A 321 26.73 3.76 -12.73
CA VAL A 321 27.91 3.55 -11.87
C VAL A 321 29.01 2.83 -12.68
N GLY A 322 30.25 3.31 -12.56
CA GLY A 322 31.39 2.79 -13.33
C GLY A 322 31.40 3.22 -14.80
N GLY A 323 30.60 4.24 -15.19
CA GLY A 323 30.53 4.71 -16.58
C GLY A 323 29.75 3.76 -17.50
N CYS A 324 28.96 2.85 -16.95
CA CYS A 324 28.17 1.89 -17.72
C CYS A 324 27.14 2.61 -18.60
N LYS A 325 27.10 2.25 -19.89
CA LYS A 325 26.15 2.76 -20.90
C LYS A 325 25.33 1.65 -21.53
N THR A 326 25.39 0.44 -20.97
CA THR A 326 24.67 -0.73 -21.48
C THR A 326 23.16 -0.50 -21.35
N PRO A 327 22.38 -0.74 -22.42
CA PRO A 327 20.93 -0.59 -22.38
C PRO A 327 20.28 -1.51 -21.32
N PRO A 328 19.15 -1.09 -20.72
CA PRO A 328 18.45 -1.86 -19.68
C PRO A 328 18.12 -3.30 -20.09
N GLY A 329 17.69 -3.52 -21.34
CA GLY A 329 17.38 -4.86 -21.86
C GLY A 329 18.60 -5.78 -21.92
N GLU A 330 19.75 -5.25 -22.31
CA GLU A 330 21.01 -6.03 -22.33
C GLU A 330 21.49 -6.35 -20.90
N LEU A 331 21.39 -5.40 -19.96
CA LEU A 331 21.71 -5.65 -18.55
C LEU A 331 20.83 -6.77 -17.97
N LEU A 332 19.55 -6.81 -18.33
CA LEU A 332 18.65 -7.87 -17.88
C LEU A 332 19.01 -9.23 -18.50
N LYS A 333 19.40 -9.25 -19.80
CA LYS A 333 19.86 -10.48 -20.48
C LYS A 333 21.12 -11.05 -19.81
N GLU A 334 22.11 -10.19 -19.51
CA GLU A 334 23.34 -10.60 -18.81
C GLU A 334 23.01 -11.19 -17.43
N LEU A 335 22.15 -10.53 -16.66
CA LEU A 335 21.74 -11.00 -15.34
C LEU A 335 21.01 -12.36 -15.42
N VAL A 336 20.05 -12.50 -16.32
CA VAL A 336 19.30 -13.76 -16.51
C VAL A 336 20.22 -14.90 -16.95
N PHE A 337 21.16 -14.61 -17.83
CA PHE A 337 22.19 -15.58 -18.21
C PHE A 337 23.02 -16.01 -16.99
N PHE A 338 23.49 -15.05 -16.18
CA PHE A 338 24.24 -15.36 -14.95
C PHE A 338 23.43 -16.20 -13.95
N ILE A 339 22.14 -15.94 -13.80
CA ILE A 339 21.26 -16.70 -12.90
C ILE A 339 21.14 -18.16 -13.36
N LEU A 340 20.94 -18.38 -14.65
CA LEU A 340 20.65 -19.71 -15.21
C LEU A 340 21.89 -20.62 -15.35
N HIS A 341 23.07 -20.05 -15.44
CA HIS A 341 24.35 -20.76 -15.59
C HIS A 341 25.24 -20.60 -14.37
#